data_964a6cf8c05f40098d65d462b7c62550
#
_entry.id   964a6cf8c05f40098d65d462b7c62550
#
_cell.length_a   1.000
_cell.length_b   1.000
_cell.length_c   1.000
_cell.angle_alpha   90.00
_cell.angle_beta   90.00
_cell.angle_gamma   90.00
#
_symmetry.space_group_name_H-M   'P 1'
#
loop_
_entity.id
_entity.type
_entity.pdbx_description
1 polymer ?
#
loop_
_entity_poly.entity_id
_entity_poly.type
_entity_poly.pdbx_seq_one_letter_code
_entity_poly.pdbx_strand_id
1 'polypeptide(L)'
;CPFHYYGITDITINDQPINDMSDFNLLVDEKRVDYVINKINDYGYSGDRVHGLIFVSRKEEACKFSEMFNQRGFHTCALTGEASEKQRQEAMDSLESNKEGSLDYIFTVDIFNEGIDIPKVNQVVMLRPTQSSIIFIQQLGRGLRKNDEKDYVVVIDFIGNYEKNFFIPIALSGNTNFNKDNLRRFVSEGNLIIPGASTIQFDEISKKRIFNAIDLARFNDIKYIKDSYKDLKAKIGRIPELEDFEKYGAIDVQRIFQNKSLGSYHEFLKKYEKDYKVTFSKQKEDYLKFISTKLSSGKRVQELETIRLAIEKKANLMNYLKKEMQNTYNIIIPDIGYETIQNILTQNFATGTGKDTYKDITIIDEHNNISSNFSKLLVNNEFKRQIIEVIDYAINQYKKEYSERYKDTDLCLYKKYTYEDVCQLLNWEKSLVPLNIGGYKYDEHTNTLPVFINYDKDENISDTIKYTDHFIDSQTLVAMSKSKMKLNSKGMEIFNKAKERNTFIHIFVRKNKDDKVSKEFYYLGQGNIIDIKQETMANDVPVCEILYQ
;
A
#
# COMPACT_ATOMS: atom_id res chain seq x y z
N CYS A 1 -14.24 -6.23 -20.86
CA CYS A 1 -15.13 -5.14 -21.29
C CYS A 1 -14.67 -3.85 -20.62
N PRO A 2 -14.58 -2.72 -21.34
CA PRO A 2 -14.36 -1.41 -20.72
C PRO A 2 -15.47 -1.05 -19.73
N PHE A 3 -15.18 -0.15 -18.78
CA PHE A 3 -16.17 0.33 -17.84
C PHE A 3 -16.04 1.84 -17.60
N HIS A 4 -17.17 2.45 -17.27
CA HIS A 4 -17.24 3.83 -16.81
C HIS A 4 -17.73 3.83 -15.36
N TYR A 5 -16.83 4.15 -14.43
CA TYR A 5 -17.14 4.21 -13.01
C TYR A 5 -17.46 5.65 -12.58
N TYR A 6 -18.59 5.81 -11.94
CA TYR A 6 -19.06 7.07 -11.36
C TYR A 6 -19.26 6.93 -9.86
N GLY A 7 -18.31 7.44 -9.07
CA GLY A 7 -18.46 7.58 -7.63
C GLY A 7 -19.20 8.87 -7.31
N ILE A 8 -20.47 8.74 -6.96
CA ILE A 8 -21.36 9.88 -6.72
C ILE A 8 -21.83 9.93 -5.27
N THR A 9 -22.13 11.13 -4.81
CA THR A 9 -22.60 11.35 -3.44
C THR A 9 -23.98 10.75 -3.24
N ASP A 10 -24.15 9.85 -2.24
CA ASP A 10 -25.48 9.43 -1.79
C ASP A 10 -26.22 10.59 -1.09
N ILE A 11 -27.55 10.60 -1.22
CA ILE A 11 -28.41 11.68 -0.75
C ILE A 11 -28.32 11.91 0.76
N THR A 12 -28.55 13.13 1.17
CA THR A 12 -28.77 13.52 2.57
C THR A 12 -30.26 13.70 2.80
N ILE A 13 -30.83 13.00 3.78
CA ILE A 13 -32.26 13.05 4.11
C ILE A 13 -32.43 13.68 5.49
N ASN A 14 -33.20 14.76 5.60
CA ASN A 14 -33.40 15.52 6.83
C ASN A 14 -32.07 15.87 7.55
N ASP A 15 -31.11 16.38 6.79
CA ASP A 15 -29.74 16.70 7.23
C ASP A 15 -28.91 15.50 7.74
N GLN A 16 -29.39 14.28 7.53
CA GLN A 16 -28.68 13.04 7.86
C GLN A 16 -28.09 12.41 6.61
N PRO A 17 -26.76 12.34 6.45
CA PRO A 17 -26.13 11.60 5.37
C PRO A 17 -26.24 10.10 5.61
N ILE A 18 -26.38 9.33 4.54
CA ILE A 18 -26.28 7.87 4.60
C ILE A 18 -24.87 7.48 5.11
N ASN A 19 -24.82 6.62 6.13
CA ASN A 19 -23.58 6.17 6.80
C ASN A 19 -23.72 4.74 7.34
N ASP A 20 -22.67 4.24 8.01
CA ASP A 20 -22.62 2.87 8.57
C ASP A 20 -23.70 2.59 9.63
N MET A 21 -24.26 3.64 10.24
CA MET A 21 -25.28 3.55 11.31
C MET A 21 -26.70 3.85 10.81
N SER A 22 -26.90 4.10 9.51
CA SER A 22 -28.21 4.42 8.95
C SER A 22 -29.21 3.32 9.21
N ASP A 23 -30.39 3.70 9.71
CA ASP A 23 -31.49 2.76 9.93
C ASP A 23 -32.16 2.33 8.61
N PHE A 24 -33.06 1.35 8.70
CA PHE A 24 -33.76 0.81 7.55
C PHE A 24 -34.63 1.87 6.85
N ASN A 25 -35.35 2.70 7.61
CA ASN A 25 -36.27 3.68 7.02
C ASN A 25 -35.52 4.73 6.20
N LEU A 26 -34.33 5.15 6.67
CA LEU A 26 -33.48 6.07 5.95
C LEU A 26 -32.95 5.43 4.64
N LEU A 27 -32.59 4.14 4.69
CA LEU A 27 -32.07 3.44 3.52
C LEU A 27 -33.14 3.25 2.42
N VAL A 28 -34.42 3.08 2.78
CA VAL A 28 -35.53 2.85 1.84
C VAL A 28 -36.46 4.06 1.70
N ASP A 29 -35.99 5.26 2.03
CA ASP A 29 -36.76 6.49 1.88
C ASP A 29 -37.10 6.76 0.40
N GLU A 30 -38.32 7.20 0.12
CA GLU A 30 -38.78 7.46 -1.25
C GLU A 30 -37.90 8.45 -2.01
N LYS A 31 -37.42 9.48 -1.32
CA LYS A 31 -36.50 10.47 -1.93
C LYS A 31 -35.19 9.82 -2.38
N ARG A 32 -34.69 8.84 -1.63
CA ARG A 32 -33.50 8.08 -2.02
C ARG A 32 -33.77 7.20 -3.23
N VAL A 33 -34.89 6.53 -3.26
CA VAL A 33 -35.30 5.71 -4.42
C VAL A 33 -35.42 6.56 -5.67
N ASP A 34 -36.11 7.70 -5.60
CA ASP A 34 -36.26 8.62 -6.72
C ASP A 34 -34.90 9.20 -7.17
N TYR A 35 -34.03 9.51 -6.22
CA TYR A 35 -32.67 9.98 -6.51
C TYR A 35 -31.84 8.90 -7.24
N VAL A 36 -31.91 7.65 -6.79
CA VAL A 36 -31.24 6.51 -7.44
C VAL A 36 -31.76 6.33 -8.87
N ILE A 37 -33.09 6.35 -9.07
CA ILE A 37 -33.72 6.23 -10.40
C ILE A 37 -33.26 7.35 -11.32
N ASN A 38 -33.24 8.58 -10.85
CA ASN A 38 -32.76 9.70 -11.65
C ASN A 38 -31.29 9.48 -12.07
N LYS A 39 -30.44 9.03 -11.15
CA LYS A 39 -29.03 8.79 -11.45
C LYS A 39 -28.78 7.63 -12.40
N ILE A 40 -29.49 6.51 -12.28
CA ILE A 40 -29.36 5.42 -13.26
C ILE A 40 -29.79 5.83 -14.67
N ASN A 41 -30.77 6.72 -14.78
CA ASN A 41 -31.20 7.30 -16.06
C ASN A 41 -30.20 8.33 -16.60
N ASP A 42 -29.66 9.21 -15.73
CA ASP A 42 -28.66 10.24 -16.11
C ASP A 42 -27.39 9.62 -16.71
N TYR A 43 -26.88 8.55 -16.08
CA TYR A 43 -25.64 7.88 -16.51
C TYR A 43 -25.85 6.83 -17.60
N GLY A 44 -27.07 6.30 -17.73
CA GLY A 44 -27.47 5.37 -18.77
C GLY A 44 -26.73 4.03 -18.75
N TYR A 45 -26.72 3.36 -19.89
CA TYR A 45 -26.12 2.05 -20.10
C TYR A 45 -25.69 1.90 -21.58
N SER A 46 -24.89 0.87 -21.89
CA SER A 46 -24.54 0.50 -23.27
C SER A 46 -25.50 -0.60 -23.78
N GLY A 47 -25.91 -0.51 -25.06
CA GLY A 47 -26.84 -1.44 -25.68
C GLY A 47 -28.28 -0.93 -25.72
N ASP A 48 -29.23 -1.77 -26.21
CA ASP A 48 -30.61 -1.38 -26.50
C ASP A 48 -31.52 -1.33 -25.27
N ARG A 49 -31.21 -2.11 -24.23
CA ARG A 49 -31.94 -2.10 -22.96
C ARG A 49 -30.99 -2.28 -21.78
N VAL A 50 -31.48 -1.92 -20.59
CA VAL A 50 -30.76 -2.16 -19.35
C VAL A 50 -30.83 -3.62 -18.92
N HIS A 51 -29.68 -4.17 -18.50
CA HIS A 51 -29.50 -5.42 -17.81
C HIS A 51 -28.71 -5.11 -16.54
N GLY A 52 -29.42 -4.72 -15.47
CA GLY A 52 -28.81 -4.09 -14.31
C GLY A 52 -28.69 -4.98 -13.08
N LEU A 53 -27.60 -4.80 -12.32
CA LEU A 53 -27.44 -5.37 -10.97
C LEU A 53 -27.38 -4.23 -9.96
N ILE A 54 -28.18 -4.31 -8.89
CA ILE A 54 -28.19 -3.33 -7.80
C ILE A 54 -27.81 -4.03 -6.48
N PHE A 55 -26.67 -3.64 -5.92
CA PHE A 55 -26.17 -4.18 -4.66
C PHE A 55 -26.59 -3.29 -3.48
N VAL A 56 -27.27 -3.89 -2.50
CA VAL A 56 -27.76 -3.22 -1.29
C VAL A 56 -27.19 -3.88 -0.03
N SER A 57 -27.37 -3.24 1.14
CA SER A 57 -26.78 -3.68 2.40
C SER A 57 -27.54 -4.81 3.10
N ARG A 58 -28.88 -4.86 2.94
CA ARG A 58 -29.77 -5.72 3.72
C ARG A 58 -30.78 -6.41 2.82
N LYS A 59 -31.25 -7.62 3.22
CA LYS A 59 -32.27 -8.38 2.47
C LYS A 59 -33.59 -7.61 2.36
N GLU A 60 -34.00 -7.01 3.46
CA GLU A 60 -35.24 -6.22 3.52
C GLU A 60 -35.17 -4.99 2.61
N GLU A 61 -33.98 -4.38 2.53
CA GLU A 61 -33.69 -3.27 1.60
C GLU A 61 -33.87 -3.71 0.15
N ALA A 62 -33.31 -4.89 -0.24
CA ALA A 62 -33.45 -5.43 -1.58
C ALA A 62 -34.91 -5.62 -1.97
N CYS A 63 -35.71 -6.23 -1.08
CA CYS A 63 -37.14 -6.46 -1.31
C CYS A 63 -37.90 -5.14 -1.46
N LYS A 64 -37.65 -4.19 -0.55
CA LYS A 64 -38.39 -2.91 -0.55
C LYS A 64 -38.04 -2.03 -1.75
N PHE A 65 -36.73 -1.94 -2.11
CA PHE A 65 -36.34 -1.23 -3.32
C PHE A 65 -36.93 -1.83 -4.58
N SER A 66 -36.92 -3.16 -4.71
CA SER A 66 -37.54 -3.86 -5.84
C SER A 66 -39.03 -3.53 -5.96
N GLU A 67 -39.77 -3.57 -4.84
CA GLU A 67 -41.19 -3.19 -4.80
C GLU A 67 -41.38 -1.74 -5.28
N MET A 68 -40.60 -0.80 -4.75
CA MET A 68 -40.73 0.62 -5.08
C MET A 68 -40.31 0.94 -6.52
N PHE A 69 -39.35 0.22 -7.09
CA PHE A 69 -38.97 0.33 -8.51
C PHE A 69 -40.09 -0.20 -9.41
N ASN A 70 -40.73 -1.35 -9.05
CA ASN A 70 -41.86 -1.91 -9.79
C ASN A 70 -43.07 -0.96 -9.80
N GLN A 71 -43.33 -0.24 -8.68
CA GLN A 71 -44.34 0.81 -8.61
C GLN A 71 -44.09 1.99 -9.56
N ARG A 72 -42.79 2.21 -9.96
CA ARG A 72 -42.35 3.26 -10.87
C ARG A 72 -42.17 2.77 -12.31
N GLY A 73 -42.65 1.56 -12.61
CA GLY A 73 -42.71 1.03 -13.98
C GLY A 73 -41.48 0.21 -14.43
N PHE A 74 -40.56 -0.09 -13.53
CA PHE A 74 -39.49 -1.03 -13.79
C PHE A 74 -39.93 -2.47 -13.56
N HIS A 75 -39.26 -3.44 -14.20
CA HIS A 75 -39.44 -4.86 -13.94
C HIS A 75 -38.23 -5.35 -13.12
N THR A 76 -38.44 -5.60 -11.84
CA THR A 76 -37.32 -5.95 -10.95
C THR A 76 -37.69 -7.11 -10.02
N CYS A 77 -36.68 -7.81 -9.53
CA CYS A 77 -36.82 -8.77 -8.44
C CYS A 77 -35.69 -8.63 -7.41
N ALA A 78 -35.95 -9.11 -6.20
CA ALA A 78 -34.92 -9.20 -5.15
C ALA A 78 -34.48 -10.67 -5.03
N LEU A 79 -33.17 -10.91 -5.15
CA LEU A 79 -32.53 -12.18 -4.86
C LEU A 79 -31.79 -12.12 -3.55
N THR A 80 -32.18 -12.94 -2.58
CA THR A 80 -31.50 -13.05 -1.27
C THR A 80 -30.90 -14.46 -1.11
N GLY A 81 -30.08 -14.67 -0.05
CA GLY A 81 -29.47 -15.98 0.24
C GLY A 81 -30.45 -17.15 0.35
N GLU A 82 -31.72 -16.85 0.55
CA GLU A 82 -32.80 -17.82 0.67
C GLU A 82 -33.36 -18.29 -0.69
N ALA A 83 -33.01 -17.60 -1.77
CA ALA A 83 -33.47 -17.98 -3.11
C ALA A 83 -32.90 -19.34 -3.53
N SER A 84 -33.75 -20.23 -4.00
CA SER A 84 -33.36 -21.53 -4.56
C SER A 84 -32.55 -21.35 -5.85
N GLU A 85 -31.74 -22.34 -6.21
CA GLU A 85 -30.96 -22.33 -7.46
C GLU A 85 -31.85 -22.11 -8.68
N LYS A 86 -33.05 -22.73 -8.71
CA LYS A 86 -34.02 -22.54 -9.77
C LYS A 86 -34.50 -21.08 -9.87
N GLN A 87 -34.85 -20.45 -8.75
CA GLN A 87 -35.27 -19.04 -8.74
C GLN A 87 -34.14 -18.09 -9.21
N ARG A 88 -32.91 -18.40 -8.84
CA ARG A 88 -31.74 -17.63 -9.30
C ARG A 88 -31.58 -17.75 -10.82
N GLN A 89 -31.68 -18.99 -11.36
CA GLN A 89 -31.56 -19.22 -12.79
C GLN A 89 -32.68 -18.53 -13.58
N GLU A 90 -33.91 -18.65 -13.13
CA GLU A 90 -35.09 -18.01 -13.77
C GLU A 90 -34.95 -16.48 -13.79
N ALA A 91 -34.44 -15.87 -12.71
CA ALA A 91 -34.20 -14.43 -12.67
C ALA A 91 -33.04 -13.99 -13.60
N MET A 92 -31.97 -14.79 -13.68
CA MET A 92 -30.85 -14.52 -14.61
C MET A 92 -31.31 -14.64 -16.07
N ASP A 93 -32.03 -15.70 -16.43
CA ASP A 93 -32.57 -15.90 -17.78
C ASP A 93 -33.54 -14.77 -18.17
N SER A 94 -34.35 -14.29 -17.22
CA SER A 94 -35.23 -13.15 -17.41
C SER A 94 -34.45 -11.85 -17.57
N LEU A 95 -33.38 -11.61 -16.78
CA LEU A 95 -32.53 -10.41 -16.90
C LEU A 95 -31.81 -10.36 -18.25
N GLU A 96 -31.33 -11.49 -18.77
CA GLU A 96 -30.67 -11.58 -20.08
C GLU A 96 -31.62 -11.60 -21.29
N SER A 97 -32.91 -11.74 -21.05
CA SER A 97 -33.91 -11.77 -22.12
C SER A 97 -34.23 -10.37 -22.64
N ASN A 98 -34.39 -10.22 -23.95
CA ASN A 98 -34.83 -8.98 -24.60
C ASN A 98 -36.35 -8.94 -24.84
N LYS A 99 -37.16 -9.86 -24.23
CA LYS A 99 -38.60 -9.89 -24.37
C LYS A 99 -39.27 -8.80 -23.54
N GLU A 100 -40.42 -8.34 -23.97
CA GLU A 100 -41.27 -7.43 -23.21
C GLU A 100 -41.64 -8.05 -21.85
N GLY A 101 -41.56 -7.28 -20.77
CA GLY A 101 -41.79 -7.74 -19.39
C GLY A 101 -40.64 -8.50 -18.74
N SER A 102 -39.50 -8.66 -19.41
CA SER A 102 -38.27 -9.21 -18.79
C SER A 102 -37.68 -8.24 -17.77
N LEU A 103 -36.88 -8.75 -16.82
CA LEU A 103 -36.32 -7.96 -15.74
C LEU A 103 -35.33 -6.88 -16.27
N ASP A 104 -35.45 -5.68 -15.73
CA ASP A 104 -34.51 -4.56 -15.93
C ASP A 104 -33.38 -4.62 -14.90
N TYR A 105 -33.73 -4.93 -13.63
CA TYR A 105 -32.76 -5.01 -12.53
C TYR A 105 -33.02 -6.19 -11.60
N ILE A 106 -31.91 -6.72 -11.06
CA ILE A 106 -31.95 -7.64 -9.92
C ILE A 106 -31.31 -6.92 -8.72
N PHE A 107 -32.08 -6.80 -7.63
CA PHE A 107 -31.57 -6.32 -6.34
C PHE A 107 -30.98 -7.50 -5.56
N THR A 108 -29.77 -7.32 -5.01
CA THR A 108 -29.08 -8.40 -4.30
C THR A 108 -28.23 -7.88 -3.15
N VAL A 109 -27.97 -8.74 -2.15
CA VAL A 109 -27.05 -8.45 -1.04
C VAL A 109 -25.71 -9.12 -1.30
N ASP A 110 -25.53 -10.40 -1.07
CA ASP A 110 -24.22 -11.07 -1.16
C ASP A 110 -24.19 -12.29 -2.10
N ILE A 111 -25.31 -12.62 -2.72
CA ILE A 111 -25.46 -13.87 -3.47
C ILE A 111 -24.56 -13.93 -4.70
N PHE A 112 -24.30 -12.80 -5.34
CA PHE A 112 -23.49 -12.71 -6.55
C PHE A 112 -21.98 -12.63 -6.28
N ASN A 113 -21.52 -12.91 -5.05
CA ASN A 113 -20.09 -12.96 -4.74
C ASN A 113 -19.42 -14.21 -5.33
N GLU A 114 -20.16 -15.32 -5.58
CA GLU A 114 -19.62 -16.56 -6.15
C GLU A 114 -20.54 -17.19 -7.21
N GLY A 115 -19.94 -17.73 -8.27
CA GLY A 115 -20.55 -18.72 -9.17
C GLY A 115 -21.57 -18.25 -10.21
N ILE A 116 -22.02 -17.00 -10.23
CA ILE A 116 -23.01 -16.51 -11.16
C ILE A 116 -22.37 -15.69 -12.29
N ASP A 117 -22.72 -16.01 -13.51
CA ASP A 117 -22.24 -15.37 -14.73
C ASP A 117 -23.40 -14.79 -15.53
N ILE A 118 -23.44 -13.48 -15.70
CA ILE A 118 -24.45 -12.77 -16.50
C ILE A 118 -23.71 -11.84 -17.48
N PRO A 119 -23.29 -12.35 -18.65
CA PRO A 119 -22.51 -11.59 -19.62
C PRO A 119 -23.18 -10.32 -20.15
N LYS A 120 -24.51 -10.27 -20.20
CA LYS A 120 -25.25 -9.10 -20.70
C LYS A 120 -25.31 -7.92 -19.73
N VAL A 121 -24.95 -8.07 -18.46
CA VAL A 121 -24.98 -6.94 -17.50
C VAL A 121 -24.21 -5.74 -18.05
N ASN A 122 -24.90 -4.62 -18.20
CA ASN A 122 -24.40 -3.37 -18.76
C ASN A 122 -24.49 -2.19 -17.78
N GLN A 123 -25.17 -2.35 -16.64
CA GLN A 123 -25.20 -1.37 -15.57
C GLN A 123 -25.08 -2.06 -14.19
N VAL A 124 -24.19 -1.55 -13.35
CA VAL A 124 -23.98 -2.02 -11.97
C VAL A 124 -24.16 -0.84 -11.02
N VAL A 125 -25.04 -0.98 -10.04
CA VAL A 125 -25.32 0.07 -9.06
C VAL A 125 -24.96 -0.42 -7.66
N MET A 126 -24.20 0.36 -6.92
CA MET A 126 -23.77 0.06 -5.56
C MET A 126 -24.41 1.04 -4.58
N LEU A 127 -25.35 0.55 -3.76
CA LEU A 127 -26.08 1.31 -2.73
C LEU A 127 -25.60 0.94 -1.32
N ARG A 128 -24.47 0.27 -1.20
CA ARG A 128 -23.92 -0.23 0.05
C ARG A 128 -22.48 0.20 0.27
N PRO A 129 -22.01 0.29 1.54
CA PRO A 129 -20.62 0.56 1.83
C PRO A 129 -19.72 -0.56 1.29
N THR A 130 -18.59 -0.19 0.72
CA THR A 130 -17.55 -1.13 0.33
C THR A 130 -16.91 -1.75 1.57
N GLN A 131 -17.13 -3.04 1.78
CA GLN A 131 -16.62 -3.77 2.96
C GLN A 131 -15.16 -4.20 2.80
N SER A 132 -14.77 -4.52 1.54
CA SER A 132 -13.46 -5.05 1.20
C SER A 132 -13.19 -4.80 -0.29
N SER A 133 -11.94 -4.56 -0.65
CA SER A 133 -11.53 -4.40 -2.06
C SER A 133 -11.79 -5.67 -2.87
N ILE A 134 -11.65 -6.84 -2.26
CA ILE A 134 -11.90 -8.14 -2.92
C ILE A 134 -13.38 -8.27 -3.30
N ILE A 135 -14.28 -7.99 -2.37
CA ILE A 135 -15.74 -8.05 -2.61
C ILE A 135 -16.14 -7.02 -3.68
N PHE A 136 -15.60 -5.81 -3.60
CA PHE A 136 -15.85 -4.76 -4.59
C PHE A 136 -15.45 -5.21 -6.01
N ILE A 137 -14.23 -5.73 -6.18
CA ILE A 137 -13.76 -6.24 -7.47
C ILE A 137 -14.59 -7.42 -7.97
N GLN A 138 -15.05 -8.31 -7.08
CA GLN A 138 -15.93 -9.42 -7.47
C GLN A 138 -17.26 -8.92 -8.00
N GLN A 139 -17.88 -7.94 -7.35
CA GLN A 139 -19.14 -7.34 -7.79
C GLN A 139 -19.00 -6.59 -9.11
N LEU A 140 -17.95 -5.78 -9.23
CA LEU A 140 -17.62 -5.08 -10.46
C LEU A 140 -17.36 -6.06 -11.60
N GLY A 141 -16.61 -7.13 -11.34
CA GLY A 141 -16.23 -8.14 -12.33
C GLY A 141 -17.41 -8.89 -12.96
N ARG A 142 -18.57 -8.93 -12.30
CA ARG A 142 -19.79 -9.56 -12.87
C ARG A 142 -20.27 -8.83 -14.12
N GLY A 143 -20.19 -7.51 -14.15
CA GLY A 143 -20.52 -6.71 -15.33
C GLY A 143 -19.42 -6.65 -16.38
N LEU A 144 -18.17 -6.95 -16.06
CA LEU A 144 -17.02 -6.70 -16.96
C LEU A 144 -16.79 -7.79 -18.02
N ARG A 145 -17.64 -8.80 -18.12
CA ARG A 145 -17.52 -9.82 -19.18
C ARG A 145 -17.85 -9.23 -20.54
N LYS A 146 -17.16 -9.69 -21.58
CA LYS A 146 -17.44 -9.28 -22.95
C LYS A 146 -18.73 -9.91 -23.42
N ASN A 147 -19.54 -9.13 -24.09
CA ASN A 147 -20.74 -9.56 -24.81
C ASN A 147 -20.92 -8.63 -26.00
N ASP A 148 -21.41 -9.16 -27.12
CA ASP A 148 -21.56 -8.40 -28.38
C ASP A 148 -22.71 -7.37 -28.34
N GLU A 149 -23.60 -7.46 -27.35
CA GLU A 149 -24.73 -6.53 -27.18
C GLU A 149 -24.36 -5.28 -26.34
N LYS A 150 -23.10 -5.16 -25.87
CA LYS A 150 -22.63 -4.00 -25.09
C LYS A 150 -21.16 -3.66 -25.40
N ASP A 151 -20.86 -2.38 -25.49
CA ASP A 151 -19.49 -1.87 -25.67
C ASP A 151 -18.76 -1.65 -24.34
N TYR A 152 -19.50 -1.25 -23.31
CA TYR A 152 -18.98 -0.96 -21.96
C TYR A 152 -20.01 -1.24 -20.87
N VAL A 153 -19.56 -1.17 -19.63
CA VAL A 153 -20.42 -1.27 -18.45
C VAL A 153 -20.40 0.06 -17.70
N VAL A 154 -21.57 0.55 -17.31
CA VAL A 154 -21.69 1.70 -16.42
C VAL A 154 -21.75 1.22 -14.98
N VAL A 155 -20.90 1.75 -14.13
CA VAL A 155 -20.86 1.47 -12.70
C VAL A 155 -21.17 2.75 -11.94
N ILE A 156 -22.25 2.74 -11.17
CA ILE A 156 -22.69 3.87 -10.36
C ILE A 156 -22.55 3.49 -8.89
N ASP A 157 -21.65 4.12 -8.17
CA ASP A 157 -21.38 3.85 -6.76
C ASP A 157 -21.85 5.04 -5.92
N PHE A 158 -22.90 4.82 -5.10
CA PHE A 158 -23.48 5.83 -4.23
C PHE A 158 -22.67 5.92 -2.92
N ILE A 159 -21.76 6.88 -2.86
CA ILE A 159 -20.81 7.05 -1.77
C ILE A 159 -21.43 7.82 -0.62
N GLY A 160 -21.89 7.08 0.40
CA GLY A 160 -22.31 7.63 1.69
C GLY A 160 -21.12 8.13 2.54
N ASN A 161 -21.40 8.50 3.79
CA ASN A 161 -20.37 8.88 4.76
C ASN A 161 -19.86 7.63 5.52
N TYR A 162 -19.28 6.68 4.79
CA TYR A 162 -18.84 5.39 5.34
C TYR A 162 -17.37 5.41 5.78
N GLU A 163 -17.07 4.75 6.89
CA GLU A 163 -15.70 4.66 7.42
C GLU A 163 -14.73 3.95 6.47
N LYS A 164 -15.22 2.99 5.68
CA LYS A 164 -14.42 2.14 4.80
C LYS A 164 -14.33 2.61 3.34
N ASN A 165 -14.74 3.83 3.02
CA ASN A 165 -14.65 4.38 1.67
C ASN A 165 -13.23 4.34 1.06
N PHE A 166 -12.19 4.24 1.89
CA PHE A 166 -10.81 4.07 1.42
C PHE A 166 -10.57 2.75 0.65
N PHE A 167 -11.45 1.75 0.77
CA PHE A 167 -11.34 0.53 -0.05
C PHE A 167 -11.67 0.77 -1.53
N ILE A 168 -12.45 1.78 -1.85
CA ILE A 168 -12.81 2.11 -3.24
C ILE A 168 -11.57 2.39 -4.09
N PRO A 169 -10.70 3.37 -3.75
CA PRO A 169 -9.50 3.62 -4.52
C PRO A 169 -8.51 2.45 -4.49
N ILE A 170 -8.44 1.66 -3.40
CA ILE A 170 -7.60 0.45 -3.33
C ILE A 170 -8.07 -0.57 -4.37
N ALA A 171 -9.38 -0.84 -4.44
CA ALA A 171 -9.96 -1.79 -5.35
C ALA A 171 -9.80 -1.36 -6.82
N LEU A 172 -10.07 -0.11 -7.13
CA LEU A 172 -10.01 0.43 -8.49
C LEU A 172 -8.58 0.58 -9.02
N SER A 173 -7.62 0.93 -8.16
CA SER A 173 -6.21 1.06 -8.55
C SER A 173 -5.45 -0.26 -8.58
N GLY A 174 -5.96 -1.30 -7.92
CA GLY A 174 -5.23 -2.54 -7.66
C GLY A 174 -4.03 -2.36 -6.73
N ASN A 175 -3.87 -1.19 -6.11
CA ASN A 175 -2.74 -0.88 -5.24
C ASN A 175 -3.05 -1.29 -3.79
N THR A 176 -2.47 -2.39 -3.36
CA THR A 176 -2.68 -2.99 -2.03
C THR A 176 -1.68 -2.52 -0.97
N ASN A 177 -0.77 -1.61 -1.30
CA ASN A 177 0.24 -1.12 -0.34
C ASN A 177 -0.32 -0.13 0.70
N PHE A 178 -1.57 0.29 0.57
CA PHE A 178 -2.29 1.18 1.49
C PHE A 178 -1.54 2.49 1.78
N ASN A 179 -0.80 2.99 0.80
CA ASN A 179 -0.15 4.29 0.91
C ASN A 179 -1.19 5.39 0.72
N LYS A 180 -1.43 6.19 1.78
CA LYS A 180 -2.45 7.25 1.77
C LYS A 180 -2.24 8.27 0.65
N ASP A 181 -0.99 8.61 0.33
CA ASP A 181 -0.69 9.59 -0.72
C ASP A 181 -1.03 9.04 -2.11
N ASN A 182 -0.69 7.75 -2.36
CA ASN A 182 -1.04 7.09 -3.61
C ASN A 182 -2.56 6.97 -3.78
N LEU A 183 -3.28 6.65 -2.69
CA LEU A 183 -4.74 6.59 -2.71
C LEU A 183 -5.37 7.95 -2.98
N ARG A 184 -4.88 9.02 -2.34
CA ARG A 184 -5.34 10.38 -2.61
C ARG A 184 -5.06 10.81 -4.05
N ARG A 185 -3.85 10.54 -4.53
CA ARG A 185 -3.46 10.82 -5.91
C ARG A 185 -4.38 10.11 -6.89
N PHE A 186 -4.66 8.83 -6.68
CA PHE A 186 -5.57 8.05 -7.52
C PHE A 186 -6.98 8.69 -7.57
N VAL A 187 -7.54 9.07 -6.43
CA VAL A 187 -8.86 9.73 -6.35
C VAL A 187 -8.86 11.10 -7.03
N SER A 188 -7.74 11.83 -6.99
CA SER A 188 -7.60 13.15 -7.65
C SER A 188 -7.43 13.04 -9.17
N GLU A 189 -6.64 12.07 -9.64
CA GLU A 189 -6.18 11.95 -11.02
C GLU A 189 -6.93 10.87 -11.82
N GLY A 190 -7.76 10.05 -11.19
CA GLY A 190 -8.48 8.84 -11.63
C GLY A 190 -8.42 8.46 -13.12
N ASN A 191 -8.86 9.36 -14.00
CA ASN A 191 -8.91 9.12 -15.45
C ASN A 191 -7.53 9.03 -16.14
N LEU A 192 -6.46 9.56 -15.53
CA LEU A 192 -5.12 9.62 -16.14
C LEU A 192 -4.31 8.33 -15.88
N ILE A 193 -4.77 7.47 -14.96
CA ILE A 193 -3.98 6.34 -14.46
C ILE A 193 -4.43 5.00 -15.04
N ILE A 194 -5.66 4.90 -15.55
CA ILE A 194 -6.21 3.64 -16.08
C ILE A 194 -5.95 3.53 -17.57
N PRO A 195 -5.22 2.50 -18.03
CA PRO A 195 -5.01 2.29 -19.46
C PRO A 195 -6.28 1.80 -20.16
N GLY A 196 -6.51 2.29 -21.38
CA GLY A 196 -7.61 1.84 -22.25
C GLY A 196 -8.82 2.76 -22.24
N ALA A 197 -9.99 2.21 -22.65
CA ALA A 197 -11.24 2.95 -22.81
C ALA A 197 -12.07 3.08 -21.52
N SER A 198 -11.55 2.62 -20.37
CA SER A 198 -12.24 2.75 -19.08
C SER A 198 -12.01 4.12 -18.46
N THR A 199 -13.02 4.62 -17.73
CA THR A 199 -12.93 5.90 -17.01
C THR A 199 -13.37 5.78 -15.56
N ILE A 200 -12.78 6.62 -14.69
CA ILE A 200 -13.17 6.74 -13.28
C ILE A 200 -13.39 8.21 -12.97
N GLN A 201 -14.57 8.51 -12.43
CA GLN A 201 -14.95 9.85 -12.04
C GLN A 201 -15.54 9.85 -10.63
N PHE A 202 -15.19 10.85 -9.84
CA PHE A 202 -15.78 11.10 -8.52
C PHE A 202 -16.32 12.53 -8.48
N ASP A 203 -17.50 12.73 -7.91
CA ASP A 203 -17.93 14.08 -7.58
C ASP A 203 -17.14 14.64 -6.39
N GLU A 204 -17.19 15.96 -6.20
CA GLU A 204 -16.36 16.66 -5.21
C GLU A 204 -16.68 16.28 -3.76
N ILE A 205 -17.93 15.95 -3.46
CA ILE A 205 -18.32 15.53 -2.10
C ILE A 205 -17.86 14.10 -1.84
N SER A 206 -17.99 13.22 -2.83
CA SER A 206 -17.47 11.84 -2.77
C SER A 206 -15.97 11.81 -2.58
N LYS A 207 -15.21 12.65 -3.31
CA LYS A 207 -13.77 12.81 -3.10
C LYS A 207 -13.46 13.20 -1.65
N LYS A 208 -14.17 14.19 -1.10
CA LYS A 208 -13.98 14.61 0.30
C LYS A 208 -14.29 13.49 1.28
N ARG A 209 -15.37 12.72 1.07
CA ARG A 209 -15.73 11.56 1.91
C ARG A 209 -14.65 10.48 1.86
N ILE A 210 -14.12 10.17 0.66
CA ILE A 210 -13.03 9.21 0.50
C ILE A 210 -11.74 9.72 1.16
N PHE A 211 -11.37 10.99 0.99
CA PHE A 211 -10.20 11.58 1.64
C PHE A 211 -10.30 11.52 3.17
N ASN A 212 -11.46 11.88 3.74
CA ASN A 212 -11.68 11.77 5.17
C ASN A 212 -11.53 10.31 5.65
N ALA A 213 -12.08 9.34 4.91
CA ALA A 213 -11.93 7.94 5.24
C ALA A 213 -10.45 7.48 5.17
N ILE A 214 -9.69 7.93 4.16
CA ILE A 214 -8.24 7.67 4.06
C ILE A 214 -7.49 8.26 5.26
N ASP A 215 -7.85 9.47 5.70
CA ASP A 215 -7.18 10.16 6.81
C ASP A 215 -7.42 9.47 8.14
N LEU A 216 -8.64 9.05 8.38
CA LEU A 216 -9.05 8.36 9.61
C LEU A 216 -8.60 6.88 9.63
N ALA A 217 -8.34 6.27 8.48
CA ALA A 217 -7.99 4.86 8.38
C ALA A 217 -6.69 4.53 9.12
N ARG A 218 -6.75 3.49 9.96
CA ARG A 218 -5.60 2.92 10.68
C ARG A 218 -5.22 1.60 10.03
N PHE A 219 -4.56 1.65 8.89
CA PHE A 219 -4.24 0.46 8.09
C PHE A 219 -3.39 -0.60 8.81
N ASN A 220 -2.73 -0.24 9.91
CA ASN A 220 -1.99 -1.18 10.76
C ASN A 220 -2.85 -1.79 11.88
N ASP A 221 -4.16 -1.50 11.92
CA ASP A 221 -5.05 -2.08 12.91
C ASP A 221 -5.22 -3.58 12.65
N ILE A 222 -5.08 -4.37 13.72
CA ILE A 222 -5.21 -5.83 13.66
C ILE A 222 -6.60 -6.28 13.15
N LYS A 223 -7.63 -5.47 13.34
CA LYS A 223 -8.97 -5.75 12.83
C LYS A 223 -8.98 -5.84 11.31
N TYR A 224 -8.39 -4.85 10.61
CA TYR A 224 -8.32 -4.84 9.15
C TYR A 224 -7.49 -6.00 8.60
N ILE A 225 -6.37 -6.32 9.27
CA ILE A 225 -5.54 -7.47 8.91
C ILE A 225 -6.35 -8.76 8.99
N LYS A 226 -7.09 -8.95 10.07
CA LYS A 226 -7.93 -10.15 10.29
C LYS A 226 -9.09 -10.24 9.31
N ASP A 227 -9.77 -9.15 9.05
CA ASP A 227 -10.92 -9.12 8.14
C ASP A 227 -10.45 -9.47 6.71
N SER A 228 -9.37 -8.83 6.23
CA SER A 228 -8.80 -9.10 4.92
C SER A 228 -8.29 -10.54 4.76
N TYR A 229 -7.67 -11.10 5.82
CA TYR A 229 -7.26 -12.51 5.83
C TYR A 229 -8.46 -13.46 5.73
N LYS A 230 -9.54 -13.20 6.47
CA LYS A 230 -10.76 -14.03 6.44
C LYS A 230 -11.41 -14.01 5.06
N ASP A 231 -11.53 -12.83 4.46
CA ASP A 231 -12.09 -12.67 3.11
C ASP A 231 -11.25 -13.45 2.08
N LEU A 232 -9.92 -13.36 2.19
CA LEU A 232 -9.01 -14.10 1.32
C LEU A 232 -9.12 -15.60 1.53
N LYS A 233 -9.10 -16.08 2.80
CA LYS A 233 -9.25 -17.50 3.16
C LYS A 233 -10.57 -18.07 2.63
N ALA A 234 -11.68 -17.33 2.80
CA ALA A 234 -12.99 -17.73 2.29
C ALA A 234 -12.99 -17.85 0.76
N LYS A 235 -12.31 -16.90 0.07
CA LYS A 235 -12.23 -16.90 -1.40
C LYS A 235 -11.47 -18.09 -1.97
N ILE A 236 -10.36 -18.50 -1.31
CA ILE A 236 -9.47 -19.55 -1.84
C ILE A 236 -9.69 -20.93 -1.20
N GLY A 237 -10.47 -21.01 -0.12
CA GLY A 237 -10.83 -22.27 0.55
C GLY A 237 -9.69 -22.95 1.35
N ARG A 238 -8.54 -22.28 1.55
CA ARG A 238 -7.38 -22.78 2.31
C ARG A 238 -6.71 -21.66 3.09
N ILE A 239 -5.75 -22.00 3.96
CA ILE A 239 -4.87 -20.99 4.57
C ILE A 239 -4.08 -20.32 3.43
N PRO A 240 -4.17 -18.96 3.28
CA PRO A 240 -3.41 -18.23 2.27
C PRO A 240 -1.89 -18.37 2.43
N GLU A 241 -1.18 -18.44 1.34
CA GLU A 241 0.26 -18.20 1.28
C GLU A 241 0.55 -16.71 1.04
N LEU A 242 1.79 -16.26 1.26
CA LEU A 242 2.11 -14.83 1.15
C LEU A 242 1.83 -14.25 -0.24
N GLU A 243 2.03 -15.04 -1.30
CA GLU A 243 1.74 -14.65 -2.68
C GLU A 243 0.24 -14.47 -2.97
N ASP A 244 -0.63 -15.21 -2.25
CA ASP A 244 -2.08 -15.12 -2.45
C ASP A 244 -2.62 -13.74 -2.11
N PHE A 245 -2.03 -13.06 -1.13
CA PHE A 245 -2.46 -11.71 -0.73
C PHE A 245 -2.35 -10.73 -1.89
N GLU A 246 -1.27 -10.76 -2.63
CA GLU A 246 -1.09 -9.90 -3.80
C GLU A 246 -1.93 -10.37 -4.98
N LYS A 247 -1.88 -11.65 -5.30
CA LYS A 247 -2.60 -12.27 -6.41
C LYS A 247 -4.10 -12.00 -6.40
N TYR A 248 -4.69 -11.95 -5.23
CA TYR A 248 -6.13 -11.73 -5.06
C TYR A 248 -6.50 -10.34 -4.55
N GLY A 249 -5.55 -9.40 -4.47
CA GLY A 249 -5.79 -8.01 -4.08
C GLY A 249 -6.19 -7.84 -2.61
N ALA A 250 -5.67 -8.70 -1.73
CA ALA A 250 -5.85 -8.56 -0.28
C ALA A 250 -4.90 -7.50 0.31
N ILE A 251 -4.91 -7.38 1.64
CA ILE A 251 -4.00 -6.46 2.34
C ILE A 251 -2.54 -6.80 2.06
N ASP A 252 -1.69 -5.76 1.95
CA ASP A 252 -0.25 -5.94 1.84
C ASP A 252 0.31 -6.70 3.06
N VAL A 253 1.01 -7.79 2.81
CA VAL A 253 1.66 -8.64 3.81
C VAL A 253 2.59 -7.85 4.74
N GLN A 254 3.20 -6.76 4.26
CA GLN A 254 4.03 -5.86 5.07
C GLN A 254 3.27 -5.31 6.29
N ARG A 255 1.93 -5.18 6.23
CA ARG A 255 1.11 -4.77 7.38
C ARG A 255 1.11 -5.81 8.50
N ILE A 256 1.21 -7.09 8.15
CA ILE A 256 1.38 -8.18 9.13
C ILE A 256 2.78 -8.11 9.75
N PHE A 257 3.81 -7.97 8.92
CA PHE A 257 5.21 -7.96 9.36
C PHE A 257 5.56 -6.75 10.22
N GLN A 258 5.05 -5.57 9.87
CA GLN A 258 5.30 -4.33 10.61
C GLN A 258 4.40 -4.13 11.82
N ASN A 259 3.38 -4.97 12.01
CA ASN A 259 2.53 -4.91 13.20
C ASN A 259 3.34 -5.32 14.44
N LYS A 260 3.42 -4.42 15.43
CA LYS A 260 4.25 -4.59 16.63
C LYS A 260 3.93 -5.86 17.44
N SER A 261 2.68 -6.33 17.40
CA SER A 261 2.23 -7.51 18.13
C SER A 261 2.43 -8.83 17.36
N LEU A 262 2.79 -8.76 16.09
CA LEU A 262 2.94 -9.90 15.18
C LEU A 262 4.41 -10.06 14.75
N GLY A 263 4.86 -9.31 13.77
CA GLY A 263 6.21 -9.33 13.25
C GLY A 263 6.51 -10.49 12.29
N SER A 264 5.60 -11.45 12.12
CA SER A 264 5.68 -12.53 11.12
C SER A 264 4.30 -13.09 10.80
N TYR A 265 4.17 -13.74 9.65
CA TYR A 265 2.92 -14.42 9.28
C TYR A 265 2.67 -15.66 10.15
N HIS A 266 3.72 -16.38 10.56
CA HIS A 266 3.61 -17.46 11.54
C HIS A 266 2.93 -17.00 12.83
N GLU A 267 3.35 -15.87 13.39
CA GLU A 267 2.77 -15.34 14.63
C GLU A 267 1.31 -14.91 14.45
N PHE A 268 0.96 -14.37 13.27
CA PHE A 268 -0.41 -14.07 12.93
C PHE A 268 -1.27 -15.34 12.86
N LEU A 269 -0.83 -16.37 12.14
CA LEU A 269 -1.55 -17.65 12.01
C LEU A 269 -1.70 -18.34 13.37
N LYS A 270 -0.64 -18.40 14.16
CA LYS A 270 -0.64 -18.97 15.53
C LYS A 270 -1.69 -18.31 16.43
N LYS A 271 -1.90 -17.00 16.32
CA LYS A 271 -2.86 -16.26 17.15
C LYS A 271 -4.30 -16.34 16.65
N TYR A 272 -4.51 -16.34 15.33
CA TYR A 272 -5.84 -16.08 14.77
C TYR A 272 -6.40 -17.19 13.87
N GLU A 273 -5.57 -18.17 13.46
CA GLU A 273 -5.99 -19.26 12.58
C GLU A 273 -6.15 -20.57 13.37
N LYS A 274 -7.39 -21.03 13.50
CA LYS A 274 -7.71 -22.24 14.29
C LYS A 274 -7.16 -23.53 13.67
N ASP A 275 -7.05 -23.56 12.34
CA ASP A 275 -6.60 -24.76 11.61
C ASP A 275 -5.07 -24.83 11.53
N TYR A 276 -4.37 -23.77 11.92
CA TYR A 276 -2.90 -23.74 11.93
C TYR A 276 -2.34 -24.39 13.20
N LYS A 277 -1.59 -25.50 13.04
CA LYS A 277 -1.06 -26.32 14.15
C LYS A 277 0.47 -26.30 14.26
N VAL A 278 1.14 -25.51 13.41
CA VAL A 278 2.61 -25.43 13.43
C VAL A 278 3.08 -24.70 14.69
N THR A 279 4.05 -25.29 15.36
CA THR A 279 4.70 -24.69 16.54
C THR A 279 6.21 -24.65 16.33
N PHE A 280 6.83 -23.57 16.70
CA PHE A 280 8.28 -23.39 16.64
C PHE A 280 8.86 -23.06 18.01
N SER A 281 10.16 -23.34 18.17
CA SER A 281 10.90 -22.82 19.31
C SER A 281 11.00 -21.29 19.22
N LYS A 282 11.15 -20.61 20.34
CA LYS A 282 11.33 -19.16 20.40
C LYS A 282 12.41 -18.67 19.43
N GLN A 283 13.52 -19.39 19.36
CA GLN A 283 14.61 -19.06 18.44
C GLN A 283 14.17 -19.05 16.98
N LYS A 284 13.43 -20.07 16.50
CA LYS A 284 12.89 -20.08 15.11
C LYS A 284 11.92 -18.93 14.87
N GLU A 285 11.05 -18.63 15.84
CA GLU A 285 10.14 -17.48 15.76
C GLU A 285 10.90 -16.17 15.64
N ASP A 286 12.02 -15.99 16.37
CA ASP A 286 12.84 -14.77 16.32
C ASP A 286 13.55 -14.62 14.96
N TYR A 287 14.05 -15.71 14.35
CA TYR A 287 14.60 -15.68 13.00
C TYR A 287 13.54 -15.31 11.94
N LEU A 288 12.35 -15.94 12.00
CA LEU A 288 11.24 -15.57 11.11
C LEU A 288 10.85 -14.11 11.28
N LYS A 289 10.77 -13.64 12.52
CA LYS A 289 10.44 -12.25 12.82
C LYS A 289 11.49 -11.28 12.28
N PHE A 290 12.78 -11.58 12.46
CA PHE A 290 13.87 -10.76 11.91
C PHE A 290 13.78 -10.64 10.39
N ILE A 291 13.72 -11.78 9.68
CA ILE A 291 13.66 -11.78 8.21
C ILE A 291 12.40 -11.06 7.72
N SER A 292 11.25 -11.32 8.36
CA SER A 292 9.97 -10.68 8.00
C SER A 292 9.96 -9.19 8.26
N THR A 293 10.55 -8.70 9.37
CA THR A 293 10.45 -7.27 9.74
C THR A 293 11.56 -6.42 9.13
N LYS A 294 12.74 -6.98 8.91
CA LYS A 294 13.93 -6.23 8.52
C LYS A 294 14.31 -6.39 7.05
N LEU A 295 14.00 -7.52 6.44
CA LEU A 295 14.49 -7.84 5.09
C LEU A 295 13.37 -7.96 4.06
N SER A 296 12.12 -8.23 4.47
CA SER A 296 11.03 -8.57 3.55
C SER A 296 10.44 -7.40 2.78
N SER A 297 10.84 -6.15 3.06
CA SER A 297 10.32 -4.98 2.35
C SER A 297 10.66 -4.97 0.85
N GLY A 298 11.62 -5.77 0.41
CA GLY A 298 12.11 -5.82 -0.96
C GLY A 298 12.91 -4.58 -1.39
N LYS A 299 13.28 -3.68 -0.47
CA LYS A 299 14.05 -2.48 -0.81
C LYS A 299 15.48 -2.80 -1.24
N ARG A 300 16.02 -3.95 -0.80
CA ARG A 300 17.34 -4.45 -1.15
C ARG A 300 17.30 -5.96 -1.29
N VAL A 301 17.94 -6.50 -2.34
CA VAL A 301 17.87 -7.92 -2.69
C VAL A 301 19.09 -8.73 -2.22
N GLN A 302 20.20 -8.05 -1.94
CA GLN A 302 21.50 -8.68 -1.63
C GLN A 302 21.45 -9.61 -0.41
N GLU A 303 20.84 -9.16 0.69
CA GLU A 303 20.68 -9.97 1.91
C GLU A 303 19.77 -11.17 1.66
N LEU A 304 18.70 -10.99 0.87
CA LEU A 304 17.75 -12.05 0.55
C LEU A 304 18.41 -13.17 -0.25
N GLU A 305 19.17 -12.82 -1.29
CA GLU A 305 19.91 -13.79 -2.09
C GLU A 305 21.06 -14.44 -1.29
N THR A 306 21.70 -13.70 -0.38
CA THR A 306 22.68 -14.29 0.54
C THR A 306 22.05 -15.38 1.41
N ILE A 307 20.86 -15.14 1.96
CA ILE A 307 20.14 -16.15 2.75
C ILE A 307 19.72 -17.33 1.88
N ARG A 308 19.26 -17.10 0.65
CA ARG A 308 18.89 -18.17 -0.30
C ARG A 308 20.09 -19.07 -0.59
N LEU A 309 21.24 -18.49 -0.94
CA LEU A 309 22.48 -19.22 -1.18
C LEU A 309 22.96 -20.01 0.06
N ALA A 310 22.80 -19.42 1.26
CA ALA A 310 23.10 -20.09 2.53
C ALA A 310 22.21 -21.32 2.76
N ILE A 311 20.91 -21.20 2.47
CA ILE A 311 19.95 -22.33 2.55
C ILE A 311 20.32 -23.44 1.56
N GLU A 312 20.85 -23.10 0.38
CA GLU A 312 21.35 -24.04 -0.62
C GLU A 312 22.70 -24.66 -0.24
N LYS A 313 23.29 -24.25 0.88
CA LYS A 313 24.60 -24.71 1.39
C LYS A 313 25.76 -24.47 0.42
N LYS A 314 25.75 -23.34 -0.30
CA LYS A 314 26.89 -22.94 -1.13
C LYS A 314 28.08 -22.58 -0.24
N ALA A 315 29.28 -23.07 -0.61
CA ALA A 315 30.52 -22.59 -0.03
C ALA A 315 30.91 -21.24 -0.67
N ASN A 316 31.61 -20.37 0.08
CA ASN A 316 32.02 -19.06 -0.42
C ASN A 316 30.85 -18.19 -0.88
N LEU A 317 29.88 -17.98 -0.02
CA LEU A 317 28.60 -17.29 -0.31
C LEU A 317 28.81 -15.98 -1.07
N MET A 318 29.80 -15.16 -0.71
CA MET A 318 30.01 -13.86 -1.35
C MET A 318 30.43 -13.97 -2.83
N ASN A 319 31.16 -15.02 -3.21
CA ASN A 319 31.51 -15.25 -4.62
C ASN A 319 30.28 -15.68 -5.45
N TYR A 320 29.40 -16.50 -4.88
CA TYR A 320 28.13 -16.83 -5.53
C TYR A 320 27.21 -15.62 -5.59
N LEU A 321 27.11 -14.85 -4.51
CA LEU A 321 26.32 -13.62 -4.47
C LEU A 321 26.78 -12.63 -5.55
N LYS A 322 28.08 -12.41 -5.69
CA LYS A 322 28.63 -11.54 -6.74
C LYS A 322 28.15 -11.93 -8.12
N LYS A 323 28.20 -13.23 -8.44
CA LYS A 323 27.74 -13.75 -9.73
C LYS A 323 26.23 -13.60 -9.89
N GLU A 324 25.47 -13.93 -8.86
CA GLU A 324 24.01 -13.82 -8.87
C GLU A 324 23.55 -12.38 -9.07
N MET A 325 24.15 -11.45 -8.33
CA MET A 325 23.82 -10.02 -8.45
C MET A 325 24.13 -9.47 -9.84
N GLN A 326 25.26 -9.85 -10.41
CA GLN A 326 25.65 -9.39 -11.74
C GLN A 326 24.79 -10.02 -12.83
N ASN A 327 24.52 -11.32 -12.78
CA ASN A 327 23.85 -12.05 -13.86
C ASN A 327 22.33 -11.87 -13.85
N THR A 328 21.72 -11.85 -12.63
CA THR A 328 20.25 -11.83 -12.48
C THR A 328 19.71 -10.43 -12.32
N TYR A 329 20.46 -9.55 -11.65
CA TYR A 329 19.98 -8.22 -11.28
C TYR A 329 20.74 -7.06 -11.94
N ASN A 330 21.83 -7.35 -12.67
CA ASN A 330 22.75 -6.35 -13.21
C ASN A 330 23.28 -5.39 -12.13
N ILE A 331 23.62 -5.93 -10.95
CA ILE A 331 24.12 -5.20 -9.79
C ILE A 331 25.57 -5.54 -9.56
N ILE A 332 26.43 -4.52 -9.50
CA ILE A 332 27.81 -4.63 -9.02
C ILE A 332 27.85 -4.18 -7.58
N ILE A 333 28.12 -5.10 -6.65
CA ILE A 333 28.24 -4.78 -5.23
C ILE A 333 29.65 -4.18 -5.01
N PRO A 334 29.77 -2.95 -4.48
CA PRO A 334 31.07 -2.40 -4.06
C PRO A 334 31.62 -3.17 -2.85
N ASP A 335 32.93 -3.14 -2.63
CA ASP A 335 33.57 -3.87 -1.51
C ASP A 335 32.94 -3.57 -0.16
N ILE A 336 32.67 -2.29 0.11
CA ILE A 336 31.96 -1.84 1.31
C ILE A 336 30.54 -2.43 1.43
N GLY A 337 29.89 -2.73 0.31
CA GLY A 337 28.56 -3.36 0.28
C GLY A 337 28.56 -4.77 0.87
N TYR A 338 29.65 -5.54 0.68
CA TYR A 338 29.79 -6.86 1.30
C TYR A 338 29.91 -6.78 2.82
N GLU A 339 30.60 -5.76 3.33
CA GLU A 339 30.69 -5.51 4.78
C GLU A 339 29.32 -5.14 5.37
N THR A 340 28.56 -4.31 4.67
CA THR A 340 27.20 -3.96 5.09
C THR A 340 26.28 -5.19 5.13
N ILE A 341 26.33 -6.04 4.11
CA ILE A 341 25.57 -7.30 4.08
C ILE A 341 25.95 -8.19 5.27
N GLN A 342 27.25 -8.37 5.51
CA GLN A 342 27.76 -9.12 6.65
C GLN A 342 27.26 -8.53 7.97
N ASN A 343 27.37 -7.22 8.16
CA ASN A 343 26.94 -6.54 9.38
C ASN A 343 25.44 -6.71 9.63
N ILE A 344 24.60 -6.68 8.59
CA ILE A 344 23.16 -6.92 8.70
C ILE A 344 22.88 -8.36 9.12
N LEU A 345 23.49 -9.33 8.47
CA LEU A 345 23.21 -10.76 8.68
C LEU A 345 23.89 -11.34 9.95
N THR A 346 24.83 -10.59 10.58
CA THR A 346 25.45 -10.90 11.87
C THR A 346 24.96 -10.01 13.02
N GLN A 347 23.99 -9.13 12.79
CA GLN A 347 23.42 -8.15 13.76
C GLN A 347 24.40 -7.07 14.24
N ASN A 348 25.46 -6.81 13.51
CA ASN A 348 26.41 -5.73 13.79
C ASN A 348 25.99 -4.37 13.19
N PHE A 349 24.99 -4.37 12.29
CA PHE A 349 24.48 -3.17 11.61
C PHE A 349 23.60 -2.31 12.51
N ALA A 350 22.70 -2.92 13.28
CA ALA A 350 21.73 -2.20 14.09
C ALA A 350 22.39 -1.46 15.27
N THR A 351 21.85 -0.27 15.59
CA THR A 351 22.31 0.54 16.74
C THR A 351 21.16 0.90 17.66
N GLY A 352 21.45 1.36 18.88
CA GLY A 352 20.47 1.69 19.90
C GLY A 352 19.65 0.47 20.32
N THR A 353 18.37 0.66 20.65
CA THR A 353 17.47 -0.42 21.08
C THR A 353 17.22 -1.49 20.02
N GLY A 354 17.47 -1.20 18.75
CA GLY A 354 17.38 -2.17 17.65
C GLY A 354 18.41 -3.29 17.78
N LYS A 355 19.59 -2.98 18.32
CA LYS A 355 20.68 -3.95 18.52
C LYS A 355 20.29 -5.07 19.49
N ASP A 356 19.59 -4.75 20.57
CA ASP A 356 19.24 -5.72 21.60
C ASP A 356 18.10 -6.66 21.17
N THR A 357 17.27 -6.22 20.22
CA THR A 357 16.07 -6.96 19.79
C THR A 357 16.41 -8.28 19.10
N TYR A 358 17.50 -8.32 18.31
CA TYR A 358 17.86 -9.45 17.46
C TYR A 358 19.31 -9.94 17.69
N LYS A 359 19.95 -9.56 18.79
CA LYS A 359 21.37 -9.82 19.09
C LYS A 359 21.81 -11.30 18.97
N ASP A 360 20.88 -12.23 19.20
CA ASP A 360 21.16 -13.68 19.18
C ASP A 360 20.92 -14.31 17.79
N ILE A 361 20.59 -13.49 16.77
CA ILE A 361 20.34 -13.94 15.42
C ILE A 361 21.60 -13.78 14.59
N THR A 362 22.12 -14.90 14.07
CA THR A 362 23.29 -14.90 13.19
C THR A 362 22.99 -15.83 12.02
N ILE A 363 22.81 -15.26 10.82
CA ILE A 363 22.51 -16.02 9.60
C ILE A 363 23.80 -16.54 8.95
N ILE A 364 24.81 -15.68 8.86
CA ILE A 364 26.16 -16.05 8.40
C ILE A 364 27.16 -15.81 9.51
N ASP A 365 28.30 -16.50 9.46
CA ASP A 365 29.42 -16.28 10.37
C ASP A 365 30.38 -15.18 9.88
N GLU A 366 31.44 -14.91 10.64
CA GLU A 366 32.47 -13.91 10.31
C GLU A 366 33.28 -14.25 9.04
N HIS A 367 33.23 -15.51 8.59
CA HIS A 367 33.85 -16.00 7.36
C HIS A 367 32.89 -16.06 6.18
N ASN A 368 31.72 -15.45 6.31
CA ASN A 368 30.66 -15.45 5.30
C ASN A 368 30.17 -16.85 4.88
N ASN A 369 30.16 -17.80 5.79
CA ASN A 369 29.49 -19.09 5.63
C ASN A 369 28.17 -19.09 6.40
N ILE A 370 27.29 -20.04 6.08
CA ILE A 370 26.08 -20.22 6.89
C ILE A 370 26.46 -20.49 8.36
N SER A 371 25.84 -19.78 9.29
CA SER A 371 26.11 -19.98 10.71
C SER A 371 25.67 -21.38 11.16
N SER A 372 26.46 -21.98 12.07
CA SER A 372 26.14 -23.31 12.64
C SER A 372 24.74 -23.33 13.28
N ASN A 373 24.35 -22.25 13.93
CA ASN A 373 23.04 -22.12 14.56
C ASN A 373 21.90 -22.11 13.53
N PHE A 374 21.97 -21.25 12.53
CA PHE A 374 20.94 -21.15 11.49
C PHE A 374 20.84 -22.48 10.70
N SER A 375 21.97 -23.09 10.36
CA SER A 375 22.00 -24.39 9.68
C SER A 375 21.26 -25.50 10.45
N LYS A 376 21.40 -25.55 11.78
CA LYS A 376 20.68 -26.50 12.64
C LYS A 376 19.17 -26.27 12.63
N LEU A 377 18.73 -25.01 12.62
CA LEU A 377 17.30 -24.66 12.59
C LEU A 377 16.64 -25.05 11.26
N LEU A 378 17.36 -24.95 10.14
CA LEU A 378 16.91 -25.30 8.79
C LEU A 378 16.68 -26.81 8.57
N VAL A 379 17.07 -27.69 9.50
CA VAL A 379 16.72 -29.11 9.49
C VAL A 379 15.20 -29.31 9.60
N ASN A 380 14.49 -28.37 10.23
CA ASN A 380 13.03 -28.38 10.25
C ASN A 380 12.47 -27.91 8.91
N ASN A 381 11.88 -28.81 8.15
CA ASN A 381 11.39 -28.54 6.79
C ASN A 381 10.32 -27.44 6.75
N GLU A 382 9.42 -27.38 7.73
CA GLU A 382 8.37 -26.36 7.77
C GLU A 382 8.95 -24.96 8.07
N PHE A 383 9.92 -24.87 8.99
CA PHE A 383 10.64 -23.63 9.23
C PHE A 383 11.39 -23.16 7.98
N LYS A 384 12.11 -24.07 7.32
CA LYS A 384 12.82 -23.80 6.07
C LYS A 384 11.85 -23.30 4.98
N ARG A 385 10.69 -23.94 4.83
CA ARG A 385 9.65 -23.55 3.86
C ARG A 385 9.18 -22.12 4.11
N GLN A 386 8.87 -21.77 5.37
CA GLN A 386 8.40 -20.42 5.71
C GLN A 386 9.47 -19.35 5.50
N ILE A 387 10.75 -19.63 5.77
CA ILE A 387 11.84 -18.71 5.44
C ILE A 387 11.92 -18.46 3.93
N ILE A 388 11.86 -19.53 3.12
CA ILE A 388 11.89 -19.43 1.66
C ILE A 388 10.70 -18.62 1.15
N GLU A 389 9.50 -18.87 1.68
CA GLU A 389 8.28 -18.14 1.32
C GLU A 389 8.42 -16.63 1.57
N VAL A 390 9.01 -16.21 2.71
CA VAL A 390 9.27 -14.79 2.98
C VAL A 390 10.31 -14.21 2.02
N ILE A 391 11.35 -14.97 1.71
CA ILE A 391 12.40 -14.53 0.75
C ILE A 391 11.80 -14.36 -0.65
N ASP A 392 11.03 -15.33 -1.13
CA ASP A 392 10.40 -15.29 -2.45
C ASP A 392 9.43 -14.10 -2.56
N TYR A 393 8.60 -13.89 -1.54
CA TYR A 393 7.76 -12.70 -1.44
C TYR A 393 8.59 -11.41 -1.54
N ALA A 394 9.66 -11.29 -0.75
CA ALA A 394 10.49 -10.09 -0.71
C ALA A 394 11.23 -9.83 -2.04
N ILE A 395 11.73 -10.88 -2.71
CA ILE A 395 12.35 -10.75 -4.02
C ILE A 395 11.33 -10.34 -5.08
N ASN A 396 10.10 -10.86 -5.03
CA ASN A 396 9.04 -10.43 -5.92
C ASN A 396 8.71 -8.94 -5.70
N GLN A 397 8.67 -8.46 -4.44
CA GLN A 397 8.51 -7.04 -4.14
C GLN A 397 9.67 -6.21 -4.70
N TYR A 398 10.93 -6.68 -4.58
CA TYR A 398 12.08 -6.01 -5.19
C TYR A 398 11.91 -5.86 -6.70
N LYS A 399 11.61 -6.95 -7.41
CA LYS A 399 11.46 -6.96 -8.87
C LYS A 399 10.36 -6.01 -9.35
N LYS A 400 9.29 -5.89 -8.58
CA LYS A 400 8.12 -5.06 -8.90
C LYS A 400 8.33 -3.58 -8.58
N GLU A 401 8.93 -3.28 -7.42
CA GLU A 401 8.88 -1.94 -6.84
C GLU A 401 10.24 -1.24 -6.79
N TYR A 402 11.36 -1.99 -6.74
CA TYR A 402 12.69 -1.45 -6.45
C TYR A 402 13.78 -1.87 -7.45
N SER A 403 13.42 -2.50 -8.56
CA SER A 403 14.38 -2.91 -9.59
C SER A 403 14.92 -1.73 -10.42
N GLU A 404 14.17 -0.63 -10.52
CA GLU A 404 14.58 0.58 -11.24
C GLU A 404 15.47 1.47 -10.35
N ARG A 405 16.71 1.04 -10.17
CA ARG A 405 17.71 1.70 -9.33
C ARG A 405 18.17 3.02 -9.93
N TYR A 406 18.39 4.01 -9.06
CA TYR A 406 18.93 5.30 -9.46
C TYR A 406 20.46 5.26 -9.51
N LYS A 407 21.04 5.36 -10.70
CA LYS A 407 22.50 5.29 -10.93
C LYS A 407 23.10 4.02 -10.27
N ASP A 408 24.24 4.17 -9.60
CA ASP A 408 24.95 3.07 -8.93
C ASP A 408 24.53 2.88 -7.46
N THR A 409 23.31 3.30 -7.10
CA THR A 409 22.77 3.16 -5.74
C THR A 409 21.72 2.07 -5.67
N ASP A 410 21.37 1.59 -4.49
CA ASP A 410 20.21 0.72 -4.25
C ASP A 410 18.90 1.52 -4.02
N LEU A 411 18.94 2.85 -4.23
CA LEU A 411 17.80 3.74 -4.12
C LEU A 411 17.02 3.84 -5.44
N CYS A 412 15.71 3.99 -5.38
CA CYS A 412 14.82 4.26 -6.52
C CYS A 412 14.17 5.63 -6.35
N LEU A 413 14.11 6.42 -7.44
CA LEU A 413 13.47 7.74 -7.42
C LEU A 413 12.01 7.65 -6.98
N TYR A 414 11.58 8.63 -6.19
CA TYR A 414 10.20 8.81 -5.73
C TYR A 414 9.66 7.67 -4.86
N LYS A 415 10.51 6.73 -4.41
CA LYS A 415 10.16 5.72 -3.41
C LYS A 415 10.44 6.25 -2.00
N LYS A 416 9.81 5.63 -1.00
CA LYS A 416 9.89 6.05 0.40
C LYS A 416 10.88 5.21 1.19
N TYR A 417 11.70 5.89 2.01
CA TYR A 417 12.74 5.27 2.82
C TYR A 417 12.77 5.84 4.24
N THR A 418 12.97 4.96 5.23
CA THR A 418 13.30 5.36 6.59
C THR A 418 14.78 5.74 6.70
N TYR A 419 15.17 6.37 7.81
CA TYR A 419 16.60 6.61 8.09
C TYR A 419 17.44 5.33 8.09
N GLU A 420 16.90 4.22 8.63
CA GLU A 420 17.57 2.91 8.67
C GLU A 420 17.76 2.35 7.26
N ASP A 421 16.72 2.43 6.43
CA ASP A 421 16.80 2.02 5.02
C ASP A 421 17.92 2.79 4.29
N VAL A 422 17.99 4.11 4.48
CA VAL A 422 19.00 4.94 3.81
C VAL A 422 20.41 4.55 4.22
N CYS A 423 20.67 4.31 5.51
CA CYS A 423 21.97 3.80 5.94
C CYS A 423 22.32 2.47 5.26
N GLN A 424 21.36 1.55 5.18
CA GLN A 424 21.55 0.26 4.53
C GLN A 424 21.80 0.39 3.02
N LEU A 425 20.96 1.17 2.32
CA LEU A 425 21.00 1.32 0.86
C LEU A 425 22.17 2.16 0.36
N LEU A 426 22.77 2.97 1.22
CA LEU A 426 24.02 3.69 0.97
C LEU A 426 25.26 2.93 1.46
N ASN A 427 25.13 1.69 1.86
CA ASN A 427 26.22 0.82 2.31
C ASN A 427 26.99 1.34 3.53
N TRP A 428 26.33 1.97 4.47
CA TRP A 428 26.97 2.38 5.72
C TRP A 428 27.35 1.17 6.58
N GLU A 429 28.39 1.28 7.36
CA GLU A 429 28.83 0.21 8.26
C GLU A 429 27.77 -0.12 9.31
N LYS A 430 27.06 0.91 9.81
CA LYS A 430 26.03 0.78 10.86
C LYS A 430 24.86 1.72 10.59
N SER A 431 23.67 1.32 11.05
CA SER A 431 22.53 2.22 11.11
C SER A 431 22.73 3.30 12.18
N LEU A 432 22.04 4.41 12.05
CA LEU A 432 22.01 5.48 13.05
C LEU A 432 20.58 5.68 13.56
N VAL A 433 20.45 5.99 14.85
CA VAL A 433 19.16 6.44 15.38
C VAL A 433 18.78 7.80 14.80
N PRO A 434 17.49 8.10 14.54
CA PRO A 434 17.04 9.35 13.92
C PRO A 434 17.58 10.62 14.60
N LEU A 435 17.71 10.62 15.92
CA LEU A 435 18.25 11.76 16.70
C LEU A 435 19.70 12.10 16.34
N ASN A 436 20.50 11.12 15.94
CA ASN A 436 21.92 11.32 15.58
C ASN A 436 22.09 11.83 14.14
N ILE A 437 21.05 11.70 13.30
CA ILE A 437 21.05 12.21 11.92
C ILE A 437 20.65 13.69 11.91
N GLY A 438 19.55 14.05 12.56
CA GLY A 438 19.14 15.45 12.78
C GLY A 438 19.05 16.30 11.52
N GLY A 439 18.41 15.80 10.46
CA GLY A 439 18.25 16.49 9.18
C GLY A 439 19.32 16.12 8.13
N TYR A 440 20.56 15.94 8.50
CA TYR A 440 21.60 15.41 7.61
C TYR A 440 22.73 14.76 8.41
N LYS A 441 23.45 13.86 7.76
CA LYS A 441 24.65 13.23 8.33
C LYS A 441 25.58 12.80 7.19
N TYR A 442 26.83 13.18 7.29
CA TYR A 442 27.89 12.73 6.38
C TYR A 442 28.50 11.43 6.89
N ASP A 443 28.63 10.47 5.99
CA ASP A 443 29.41 9.26 6.21
C ASP A 443 30.68 9.35 5.39
N GLU A 444 31.80 9.36 6.09
CA GLU A 444 33.14 9.55 5.49
C GLU A 444 33.59 8.32 4.71
N HIS A 445 33.13 7.13 5.14
CA HIS A 445 33.53 5.86 4.57
C HIS A 445 32.91 5.63 3.17
N THR A 446 31.65 6.00 2.99
CA THR A 446 30.96 5.93 1.70
C THR A 446 31.00 7.24 0.91
N ASN A 447 31.52 8.31 1.50
CA ASN A 447 31.47 9.67 0.97
C ASN A 447 30.05 10.12 0.58
N THR A 448 29.03 9.73 1.39
CA THR A 448 27.64 10.05 1.15
C THR A 448 27.10 11.03 2.18
N LEU A 449 26.22 11.93 1.74
CA LEU A 449 25.54 12.94 2.56
C LEU A 449 24.02 12.90 2.29
N PRO A 450 23.26 12.02 2.94
CA PRO A 450 21.81 12.10 2.91
C PRO A 450 21.31 13.32 3.68
N VAL A 451 20.40 14.07 3.04
CA VAL A 451 19.75 15.27 3.57
C VAL A 451 18.25 15.01 3.64
N PHE A 452 17.67 15.17 4.83
CA PHE A 452 16.27 14.88 5.12
C PHE A 452 15.50 16.16 5.45
N ILE A 453 14.55 16.52 4.62
CA ILE A 453 13.85 17.80 4.64
C ILE A 453 12.37 17.61 4.90
N ASN A 454 11.81 18.41 5.82
CA ASN A 454 10.38 18.54 6.05
C ASN A 454 9.95 19.90 5.51
N TYR A 455 9.22 19.94 4.38
CA TYR A 455 8.91 21.20 3.69
C TYR A 455 7.59 21.86 4.12
N ASP A 456 6.78 21.18 4.92
CA ASP A 456 5.56 21.75 5.50
C ASP A 456 5.64 21.59 7.02
N LYS A 457 5.63 22.68 7.77
CA LYS A 457 5.80 22.69 9.22
C LYS A 457 4.55 23.23 9.88
N ASP A 458 4.17 22.59 10.98
CA ASP A 458 3.04 22.98 11.81
C ASP A 458 3.24 24.42 12.35
N GLU A 459 2.19 25.24 12.33
CA GLU A 459 2.21 26.62 12.83
C GLU A 459 2.58 26.73 14.32
N ASN A 460 2.44 25.64 15.08
CA ASN A 460 2.72 25.57 16.52
C ASN A 460 4.19 25.23 16.86
N ILE A 461 5.09 25.16 15.89
CA ILE A 461 6.51 24.91 16.15
C ILE A 461 7.16 26.19 16.69
N SER A 462 8.01 26.05 17.74
CA SER A 462 8.81 27.15 18.29
C SER A 462 9.58 27.89 17.19
N ASP A 463 9.50 29.21 17.16
CA ASP A 463 10.16 30.09 16.18
C ASP A 463 11.66 29.84 16.04
N THR A 464 12.31 29.31 17.09
CA THR A 464 13.74 28.95 17.07
C THR A 464 14.08 27.69 16.26
N ILE A 465 13.07 26.93 15.83
CA ILE A 465 13.20 25.69 15.05
C ILE A 465 12.37 25.72 13.76
N LYS A 466 11.72 26.85 13.48
CA LYS A 466 10.90 27.07 12.28
C LYS A 466 11.82 27.40 11.10
N TYR A 467 12.39 26.34 10.49
CA TYR A 467 13.16 26.47 9.26
C TYR A 467 12.22 26.75 8.08
N THR A 468 12.66 27.55 7.13
CA THR A 468 11.92 27.91 5.92
C THR A 468 12.27 27.01 4.72
N ASP A 469 12.37 25.69 4.95
CA ASP A 469 12.67 24.76 3.86
C ASP A 469 11.53 24.77 2.84
N HIS A 470 11.83 24.99 1.55
CA HIS A 470 10.83 25.07 0.49
C HIS A 470 11.43 24.80 -0.89
N PHE A 471 10.57 24.46 -1.85
CA PHE A 471 10.94 24.41 -3.26
C PHE A 471 10.79 25.79 -3.89
N ILE A 472 11.82 26.26 -4.59
CA ILE A 472 11.75 27.47 -5.43
C ILE A 472 11.05 27.14 -6.75
N ASP A 473 11.43 26.00 -7.33
CA ASP A 473 10.86 25.45 -8.56
C ASP A 473 10.96 23.92 -8.55
N SER A 474 10.66 23.26 -9.66
CA SER A 474 10.71 21.80 -9.78
C SER A 474 12.10 21.18 -9.67
N GLN A 475 13.16 21.97 -9.72
CA GLN A 475 14.56 21.51 -9.73
C GLN A 475 15.38 22.10 -8.59
N THR A 476 14.85 23.09 -7.87
CA THR A 476 15.62 23.87 -6.90
C THR A 476 14.95 23.84 -5.53
N LEU A 477 15.70 23.41 -4.52
CA LEU A 477 15.25 23.25 -3.15
C LEU A 477 16.14 24.06 -2.20
N VAL A 478 15.51 24.81 -1.31
CA VAL A 478 16.16 25.50 -0.19
C VAL A 478 15.98 24.68 1.08
N ALA A 479 17.08 24.43 1.80
CA ALA A 479 17.02 23.87 3.13
C ALA A 479 18.00 24.55 4.08
N MET A 480 17.61 24.62 5.35
CA MET A 480 18.43 25.26 6.39
C MET A 480 19.37 24.28 7.07
N SER A 481 20.55 24.75 7.42
CA SER A 481 21.48 24.02 8.29
C SER A 481 20.86 23.79 9.68
N LYS A 482 21.53 22.99 10.52
CA LYS A 482 21.20 22.93 11.95
C LYS A 482 21.37 24.32 12.59
N SER A 483 20.58 24.59 13.64
CA SER A 483 20.64 25.85 14.38
C SER A 483 22.06 26.12 14.95
N LYS A 484 22.43 27.40 15.12
CA LYS A 484 23.72 27.88 15.61
C LYS A 484 24.89 27.58 14.67
N MET A 485 24.64 27.35 13.38
CA MET A 485 25.68 27.17 12.37
C MET A 485 26.01 28.51 11.69
N LYS A 486 27.32 28.79 11.55
CA LYS A 486 27.87 29.89 10.73
C LYS A 486 28.62 29.28 9.56
N LEU A 487 28.82 30.04 8.47
CA LEU A 487 29.51 29.56 7.27
C LEU A 487 30.89 28.93 7.57
N ASN A 488 31.61 29.44 8.56
CA ASN A 488 32.90 28.92 8.98
C ASN A 488 32.81 27.85 10.09
N SER A 489 31.62 27.42 10.50
CA SER A 489 31.47 26.37 11.50
C SER A 489 31.97 25.04 10.97
N LYS A 490 32.62 24.24 11.83
CA LYS A 490 33.07 22.87 11.49
C LYS A 490 31.95 22.01 10.89
N GLY A 491 30.70 22.20 11.34
CA GLY A 491 29.55 21.49 10.78
C GLY A 491 29.18 21.89 9.35
N MET A 492 29.58 23.08 8.90
CA MET A 492 29.38 23.55 7.52
C MET A 492 30.49 23.13 6.57
N GLU A 493 31.62 22.69 7.08
CA GLU A 493 32.76 22.23 6.26
C GLU A 493 32.37 21.11 5.31
N ILE A 494 31.42 20.25 5.73
CA ILE A 494 30.89 19.14 4.92
C ILE A 494 30.25 19.69 3.63
N PHE A 495 29.47 20.75 3.74
CA PHE A 495 28.80 21.38 2.61
C PHE A 495 29.75 22.22 1.78
N ASN A 496 30.60 23.03 2.43
CA ASN A 496 31.55 23.90 1.77
C ASN A 496 32.57 23.11 0.91
N LYS A 497 32.98 21.93 1.37
CA LYS A 497 33.94 21.05 0.68
C LYS A 497 33.28 19.90 -0.09
N ALA A 498 31.98 19.87 -0.18
CA ALA A 498 31.27 18.77 -0.84
C ALA A 498 31.69 18.58 -2.30
N LYS A 499 31.84 19.68 -3.04
CA LYS A 499 32.30 19.67 -4.44
C LYS A 499 33.76 19.21 -4.57
N GLU A 500 34.66 19.66 -3.71
CA GLU A 500 36.06 19.26 -3.71
C GLU A 500 36.26 17.78 -3.39
N ARG A 501 35.41 17.26 -2.49
CA ARG A 501 35.44 15.86 -2.06
C ARG A 501 34.66 14.93 -2.99
N ASN A 502 33.94 15.46 -4.00
CA ASN A 502 32.99 14.72 -4.83
C ASN A 502 31.98 13.97 -3.97
N THR A 503 31.45 14.63 -2.93
CA THR A 503 30.49 14.03 -2.00
C THR A 503 29.15 13.78 -2.69
N PHE A 504 28.62 12.56 -2.56
CA PHE A 504 27.30 12.20 -3.08
C PHE A 504 26.21 12.68 -2.12
N ILE A 505 25.52 13.76 -2.50
CA ILE A 505 24.44 14.34 -1.70
C ILE A 505 23.13 13.72 -2.15
N HIS A 506 22.40 13.08 -1.25
CA HIS A 506 21.12 12.42 -1.52
C HIS A 506 19.98 13.17 -0.86
N ILE A 507 18.99 13.61 -1.64
CA ILE A 507 17.89 14.45 -1.17
C ILE A 507 16.67 13.59 -0.83
N PHE A 508 16.21 13.70 0.41
CA PHE A 508 15.02 13.02 0.94
C PHE A 508 14.04 14.04 1.49
N VAL A 509 12.79 13.99 1.06
CA VAL A 509 11.76 14.96 1.48
C VAL A 509 10.52 14.27 2.03
N ARG A 510 9.84 14.92 2.95
CA ARG A 510 8.47 14.61 3.34
C ARG A 510 7.72 15.88 3.69
N LYS A 511 6.38 15.83 3.56
CA LYS A 511 5.55 17.00 3.80
C LYS A 511 5.66 17.46 5.25
N ASN A 512 5.41 16.57 6.21
CA ASN A 512 5.31 16.93 7.62
C ASN A 512 5.98 15.89 8.53
N LYS A 513 6.59 16.34 9.64
CA LYS A 513 7.17 15.49 10.68
C LYS A 513 6.10 14.71 11.46
N ASP A 514 4.91 15.29 11.59
CA ASP A 514 3.78 14.75 12.34
C ASP A 514 2.87 13.84 11.53
N ASP A 515 3.28 13.44 10.32
CA ASP A 515 2.67 12.32 9.65
C ASP A 515 2.89 11.07 10.52
N LYS A 516 1.94 10.86 11.46
CA LYS A 516 1.97 9.75 12.44
C LYS A 516 1.95 8.37 11.77
N VAL A 517 1.77 8.36 10.46
CA VAL A 517 1.57 7.15 9.65
C VAL A 517 2.87 6.69 8.99
N SER A 518 3.78 7.60 8.62
CA SER A 518 5.03 7.22 7.96
C SER A 518 6.21 8.00 8.50
N LYS A 519 7.22 7.25 8.99
CA LYS A 519 8.55 7.81 9.33
C LYS A 519 9.44 7.90 8.10
N GLU A 520 8.90 7.73 6.90
CA GLU A 520 9.62 7.61 5.64
C GLU A 520 9.66 8.94 4.89
N PHE A 521 10.68 9.09 4.05
CA PHE A 521 10.92 10.24 3.18
C PHE A 521 10.96 9.79 1.72
N TYR A 522 10.44 10.59 0.80
CA TYR A 522 10.61 10.39 -0.63
C TYR A 522 12.03 10.71 -1.06
N TYR A 523 12.65 9.83 -1.82
CA TYR A 523 13.94 10.07 -2.43
C TYR A 523 13.78 10.82 -3.75
N LEU A 524 14.44 11.99 -3.87
CA LEU A 524 14.38 12.84 -5.07
C LEU A 524 15.58 12.66 -6.00
N GLY A 525 16.61 11.97 -5.56
CA GLY A 525 17.86 11.80 -6.32
C GLY A 525 19.06 12.46 -5.66
N GLN A 526 20.16 12.53 -6.42
CA GLN A 526 21.34 13.26 -6.01
C GLN A 526 21.19 14.74 -6.33
N GLY A 527 21.56 15.61 -5.40
CA GLY A 527 21.56 17.06 -5.57
C GLY A 527 22.97 17.62 -5.53
N ASN A 528 23.16 18.77 -6.15
CA ASN A 528 24.36 19.58 -6.07
C ASN A 528 24.10 20.84 -5.24
N ILE A 529 25.06 21.28 -4.46
CA ILE A 529 24.98 22.57 -3.77
C ILE A 529 25.33 23.66 -4.78
N ILE A 530 24.40 24.60 -4.98
CA ILE A 530 24.59 25.74 -5.87
C ILE A 530 25.12 26.94 -5.08
N ASP A 531 24.54 27.20 -3.90
CA ASP A 531 24.87 28.35 -3.07
C ASP A 531 24.68 28.05 -1.58
N ILE A 532 25.43 28.74 -0.72
CA ILE A 532 25.30 28.70 0.73
C ILE A 532 25.38 30.13 1.27
N LYS A 533 24.31 30.57 1.96
CA LYS A 533 24.25 31.93 2.54
C LYS A 533 24.11 31.86 4.04
N GLN A 534 24.69 32.87 4.71
CA GLN A 534 24.47 33.07 6.13
C GLN A 534 23.14 33.75 6.36
N GLU A 535 22.29 33.12 7.17
CA GLU A 535 21.01 33.63 7.58
C GLU A 535 20.86 33.67 9.10
N THR A 536 19.79 34.28 9.56
CA THR A 536 19.47 34.40 10.98
C THR A 536 18.01 34.04 11.22
N MET A 537 17.77 33.13 12.13
CA MET A 537 16.43 32.80 12.61
C MET A 537 15.98 33.75 13.74
N ALA A 538 14.75 33.58 14.20
CA ALA A 538 14.22 34.29 15.36
C ALA A 538 15.19 34.22 16.56
N ASN A 539 15.28 35.30 17.35
CA ASN A 539 16.22 35.47 18.46
C ASN A 539 17.69 35.46 18.04
N ASP A 540 18.03 35.98 16.87
CA ASP A 540 19.38 36.13 16.34
C ASP A 540 20.21 34.82 16.28
N VAL A 541 19.52 33.67 16.13
CA VAL A 541 20.17 32.38 16.01
C VAL A 541 20.76 32.20 14.60
N PRO A 542 22.09 32.08 14.44
CA PRO A 542 22.71 31.93 13.12
C PRO A 542 22.40 30.57 12.53
N VAL A 543 22.04 30.55 11.23
CA VAL A 543 21.87 29.37 10.40
C VAL A 543 22.45 29.62 9.02
N CYS A 544 22.66 28.57 8.24
CA CYS A 544 23.02 28.71 6.84
C CYS A 544 21.86 28.19 5.97
N GLU A 545 21.47 28.97 4.99
CA GLU A 545 20.61 28.58 3.90
C GLU A 545 21.45 27.85 2.85
N ILE A 546 21.01 26.68 2.42
CA ILE A 546 21.71 25.84 1.44
C ILE A 546 20.77 25.61 0.27
N LEU A 547 21.24 25.99 -0.92
CA LEU A 547 20.50 25.85 -2.17
C LEU A 547 20.96 24.59 -2.91
N TYR A 548 20.04 23.67 -3.15
CA TYR A 548 20.27 22.41 -3.87
C TYR A 548 19.59 22.42 -5.23
N GLN A 549 20.27 21.83 -6.23
CA GLN A 549 19.73 21.56 -7.55
C GLN A 549 19.93 20.11 -7.96
#